data_dbc522ff790cf2a9cc0648fd806bdf99
#
_entry.id   dbc522ff790cf2a9cc0648fd806bdf99
#
_cell.length_a   1.000
_cell.length_b   1.000
_cell.length_c   1.000
_cell.angle_alpha   90.00
_cell.angle_beta   90.00
_cell.angle_gamma   90.00
#
_symmetry.space_group_name_H-M   'P 1'
#
loop_
_entity.id
_entity.type
_entity.pdbx_description
1 polymer ?
#
loop_
_entity_poly.entity_id
_entity_poly.type
_entity_poly.pdbx_seq_one_letter_code
_entity_poly.pdbx_strand_id
1 'polypeptide(L)'
;MSVALFVRHGKASAFGSSTDYDQLSPPGVEQSELLGAWLAESGIRADSVFVGPRKRHRQTLDAMAAVLASRGAGLPPATELAELDEHDGIGLVFKLLPELASTDENLQAIVAATVRGESPSPDDVLAAFKRITRRWVKGEIGHAEIEPWSAFRARVARALDRIATLGRGKTALVVTSAGPVAAAVATVLGVDDEEKVLDLSWSAYNASVTELDFTGERWGLRTFNATPHLLDRRLITSV
;
A
#
# COMPACT_ATOMS: atom_id res chain seq x y z
N MET A 1 6.00 25.50 2.38
CA MET A 1 6.13 24.11 1.89
C MET A 1 4.99 23.33 2.50
N SER A 2 4.38 22.45 1.78
CA SER A 2 3.28 21.59 2.23
C SER A 2 3.79 20.17 2.36
N VAL A 3 3.10 19.34 3.13
CA VAL A 3 3.54 17.96 3.42
C VAL A 3 2.38 17.01 3.20
N ALA A 4 2.66 15.86 2.60
CA ALA A 4 1.76 14.71 2.52
C ALA A 4 2.38 13.52 3.26
N LEU A 5 1.70 13.06 4.31
CA LEU A 5 2.07 11.88 5.08
C LEU A 5 1.31 10.69 4.50
N PHE A 6 1.98 9.90 3.68
CA PHE A 6 1.45 8.65 3.16
C PHE A 6 1.66 7.55 4.20
N VAL A 7 0.57 6.94 4.60
CA VAL A 7 0.53 5.83 5.56
C VAL A 7 0.13 4.56 4.84
N ARG A 8 0.98 3.55 4.86
CA ARG A 8 0.54 2.21 4.51
C ARG A 8 -0.38 1.67 5.60
N HIS A 9 -1.48 1.03 5.24
CA HIS A 9 -2.40 0.41 6.20
C HIS A 9 -1.68 -0.54 7.18
N GLY A 10 -2.24 -0.72 8.37
CA GLY A 10 -1.81 -1.72 9.34
C GLY A 10 -1.86 -3.14 8.77
N LYS A 11 -1.23 -4.10 9.44
CA LYS A 11 -1.18 -5.50 8.99
C LYS A 11 -2.59 -6.03 8.74
N ALA A 12 -2.87 -6.47 7.51
CA ALA A 12 -4.11 -7.12 7.17
C ALA A 12 -4.15 -8.58 7.64
N SER A 13 -5.33 -9.19 7.62
CA SER A 13 -5.51 -10.62 7.86
C SER A 13 -4.77 -11.43 6.80
N ALA A 14 -4.32 -12.64 7.16
CA ALA A 14 -3.59 -13.50 6.24
C ALA A 14 -4.51 -13.93 5.08
N PHE A 15 -3.94 -13.96 3.87
CA PHE A 15 -4.63 -14.50 2.70
C PHE A 15 -5.00 -15.98 2.94
N GLY A 16 -6.24 -16.37 2.63
CA GLY A 16 -6.72 -17.74 2.88
C GLY A 16 -7.13 -18.04 4.33
N SER A 17 -7.07 -17.04 5.24
CA SER A 17 -7.66 -17.18 6.57
C SER A 17 -9.18 -17.19 6.50
N SER A 18 -9.85 -17.62 7.59
CA SER A 18 -11.32 -17.56 7.72
C SER A 18 -11.87 -16.13 7.79
N THR A 19 -11.00 -15.13 7.95
CA THR A 19 -11.35 -13.72 7.96
C THR A 19 -11.13 -13.09 6.59
N ASP A 20 -11.93 -12.07 6.28
CA ASP A 20 -11.78 -11.27 5.07
C ASP A 20 -10.35 -10.69 5.00
N TYR A 21 -9.61 -10.99 3.94
CA TYR A 21 -8.25 -10.48 3.72
C TYR A 21 -8.19 -8.94 3.73
N ASP A 22 -9.27 -8.26 3.35
CA ASP A 22 -9.33 -6.80 3.36
C ASP A 22 -9.62 -6.18 4.73
N GLN A 23 -9.40 -6.92 5.81
CA GLN A 23 -9.53 -6.43 7.18
C GLN A 23 -8.20 -6.39 7.90
N LEU A 24 -8.06 -5.46 8.86
CA LEU A 24 -6.90 -5.45 9.74
C LEU A 24 -6.89 -6.67 10.65
N SER A 25 -5.72 -7.23 10.85
CA SER A 25 -5.46 -8.19 11.92
C SER A 25 -5.33 -7.46 13.26
N PRO A 26 -5.40 -8.17 14.43
CA PRO A 26 -5.17 -7.54 15.73
C PRO A 26 -3.85 -6.75 15.81
N PRO A 27 -2.68 -7.27 15.33
CA PRO A 27 -1.47 -6.45 15.25
C PRO A 27 -1.61 -5.22 14.36
N GLY A 28 -2.42 -5.28 13.29
CA GLY A 28 -2.64 -4.14 12.40
C GLY A 28 -3.45 -3.03 13.06
N VAL A 29 -4.39 -3.38 13.91
CA VAL A 29 -5.13 -2.41 14.74
C VAL A 29 -4.16 -1.73 15.72
N GLU A 30 -3.36 -2.52 16.45
CA GLU A 30 -2.36 -2.00 17.40
C GLU A 30 -1.35 -1.06 16.71
N GLN A 31 -0.83 -1.42 15.55
CA GLN A 31 0.06 -0.57 14.75
C GLN A 31 -0.61 0.78 14.42
N SER A 32 -1.88 0.75 14.05
CA SER A 32 -2.65 1.96 13.69
C SER A 32 -2.93 2.85 14.90
N GLU A 33 -3.22 2.26 16.05
CA GLU A 33 -3.40 2.96 17.31
C GLU A 33 -2.11 3.65 17.77
N LEU A 34 -0.98 2.95 17.70
CA LEU A 34 0.35 3.49 18.00
C LEU A 34 0.70 4.66 17.07
N LEU A 35 0.34 4.56 15.79
CA LEU A 35 0.51 5.66 14.83
C LEU A 35 -0.34 6.87 15.21
N GLY A 36 -1.59 6.67 15.62
CA GLY A 36 -2.45 7.74 16.14
C GLY A 36 -1.86 8.43 17.37
N ALA A 37 -1.28 7.64 18.30
CA ALA A 37 -0.60 8.14 19.48
C ALA A 37 0.60 9.01 19.13
N TRP A 38 1.45 8.54 18.21
CA TRP A 38 2.62 9.27 17.73
C TRP A 38 2.26 10.58 17.03
N LEU A 39 1.22 10.59 16.18
CA LEU A 39 0.74 11.81 15.54
C LEU A 39 0.30 12.86 16.57
N ALA A 40 -0.41 12.45 17.62
CA ALA A 40 -0.82 13.34 18.71
C ALA A 40 0.38 13.93 19.44
N GLU A 41 1.39 13.10 19.79
CA GLU A 41 2.59 13.50 20.52
C GLU A 41 3.52 14.39 19.68
N SER A 42 3.61 14.12 18.37
CA SER A 42 4.40 14.91 17.43
C SER A 42 3.80 16.29 17.14
N GLY A 43 2.59 16.57 17.59
CA GLY A 43 1.89 17.83 17.30
C GLY A 43 1.51 18.01 15.82
N ILE A 44 1.60 16.95 15.01
CA ILE A 44 1.25 16.98 13.59
C ILE A 44 -0.27 17.13 13.46
N ARG A 45 -0.71 18.13 12.70
CA ARG A 45 -2.13 18.39 12.43
C ARG A 45 -2.37 18.25 10.94
N ALA A 46 -3.30 17.37 10.57
CA ALA A 46 -3.73 17.24 9.19
C ALA A 46 -4.79 18.31 8.86
N ASP A 47 -4.58 19.06 7.79
CA ASP A 47 -5.57 19.96 7.21
C ASP A 47 -6.59 19.21 6.35
N SER A 48 -6.17 18.08 5.77
CA SER A 48 -7.02 17.22 4.94
C SER A 48 -6.62 15.77 5.12
N VAL A 49 -7.59 14.88 4.98
CA VAL A 49 -7.40 13.43 5.05
C VAL A 49 -7.90 12.81 3.75
N PHE A 50 -7.07 11.99 3.14
CA PHE A 50 -7.40 11.15 1.99
C PHE A 50 -7.26 9.68 2.36
N VAL A 51 -8.15 8.85 1.84
CA VAL A 51 -8.16 7.42 2.13
C VAL A 51 -8.46 6.62 0.86
N GLY A 52 -7.74 5.54 0.63
CA GLY A 52 -8.07 4.60 -0.43
C GLY A 52 -9.33 3.78 -0.10
N PRO A 53 -9.94 3.09 -1.10
CA PRO A 53 -11.27 2.50 -0.97
C PRO A 53 -11.32 1.17 -0.19
N ARG A 54 -10.16 0.57 0.17
CA ARG A 54 -10.12 -0.72 0.86
C ARG A 54 -10.60 -0.61 2.32
N LYS A 55 -11.22 -1.67 2.84
CA LYS A 55 -11.64 -1.74 4.26
C LYS A 55 -10.46 -1.52 5.21
N ARG A 56 -9.31 -2.15 4.93
CA ARG A 56 -8.08 -2.00 5.72
C ARG A 56 -7.55 -0.57 5.74
N HIS A 57 -7.76 0.23 4.69
CA HIS A 57 -7.42 1.66 4.70
C HIS A 57 -8.31 2.42 5.68
N ARG A 58 -9.62 2.19 5.60
CA ARG A 58 -10.60 2.82 6.49
C ARG A 58 -10.37 2.43 7.94
N GLN A 59 -10.19 1.14 8.22
CA GLN A 59 -9.94 0.65 9.57
C GLN A 59 -8.65 1.20 10.18
N THR A 60 -7.58 1.36 9.37
CA THR A 60 -6.34 2.03 9.81
C THR A 60 -6.64 3.47 10.22
N LEU A 61 -7.35 4.21 9.39
CA LEU A 61 -7.73 5.60 9.67
C LEU A 61 -8.61 5.70 10.92
N ASP A 62 -9.60 4.82 11.07
CA ASP A 62 -10.54 4.84 12.19
C ASP A 62 -9.84 4.55 13.52
N ALA A 63 -8.91 3.57 13.56
CA ALA A 63 -8.10 3.26 14.73
C ALA A 63 -7.20 4.45 15.14
N MET A 64 -6.53 5.08 14.17
CA MET A 64 -5.75 6.29 14.41
C MET A 64 -6.62 7.44 14.94
N ALA A 65 -7.77 7.67 14.31
CA ALA A 65 -8.69 8.76 14.68
C ALA A 65 -9.24 8.60 16.09
N ALA A 66 -9.56 7.37 16.50
CA ALA A 66 -10.03 7.07 17.86
C ALA A 66 -9.01 7.47 18.93
N VAL A 67 -7.73 7.14 18.71
CA VAL A 67 -6.64 7.50 19.63
C VAL A 67 -6.39 9.01 19.63
N LEU A 68 -6.38 9.66 18.46
CA LEU A 68 -6.25 11.11 18.36
C LEU A 68 -7.36 11.82 19.14
N ALA A 69 -8.61 11.37 18.98
CA ALA A 69 -9.76 11.95 19.69
C ALA A 69 -9.64 11.78 21.21
N SER A 70 -9.20 10.62 21.70
CA SER A 70 -8.98 10.39 23.14
C SER A 70 -7.90 11.29 23.75
N ARG A 71 -7.01 11.85 22.91
CA ARG A 71 -5.95 12.80 23.28
C ARG A 71 -6.30 14.25 22.98
N GLY A 72 -7.58 14.55 22.70
CA GLY A 72 -8.07 15.91 22.42
C GLY A 72 -7.65 16.47 21.06
N ALA A 73 -7.21 15.61 20.14
CA ALA A 73 -6.91 15.95 18.75
C ALA A 73 -7.97 15.33 17.82
N GLY A 74 -8.21 15.96 16.67
CA GLY A 74 -9.17 15.44 15.68
C GLY A 74 -8.59 15.43 14.28
N LEU A 75 -9.19 14.63 13.41
CA LEU A 75 -8.92 14.65 11.98
C LEU A 75 -10.12 15.30 11.25
N PRO A 76 -9.87 16.05 10.17
CA PRO A 76 -10.94 16.49 9.30
C PRO A 76 -11.63 15.29 8.63
N PRO A 77 -12.86 15.47 8.10
CA PRO A 77 -13.54 14.43 7.33
C PRO A 77 -12.66 13.89 6.21
N ALA A 78 -12.62 12.57 6.08
CA ALA A 78 -11.79 11.92 5.06
C ALA A 78 -12.48 11.94 3.69
N THR A 79 -11.70 12.26 2.65
CA THR A 79 -12.10 12.13 1.25
C THR A 79 -11.57 10.80 0.71
N GLU A 80 -12.45 9.94 0.25
CA GLU A 80 -12.05 8.72 -0.43
C GLU A 80 -11.57 9.02 -1.84
N LEU A 81 -10.41 8.48 -2.21
CA LEU A 81 -9.82 8.57 -3.54
C LEU A 81 -9.64 7.17 -4.14
N ALA A 82 -10.40 6.86 -5.18
CA ALA A 82 -10.24 5.59 -5.92
C ALA A 82 -8.84 5.45 -6.52
N GLU A 83 -8.19 6.58 -6.83
CA GLU A 83 -6.82 6.62 -7.32
C GLU A 83 -5.78 6.04 -6.34
N LEU A 84 -6.13 5.95 -5.05
CA LEU A 84 -5.32 5.38 -3.99
C LEU A 84 -5.61 3.89 -3.73
N ASP A 85 -6.38 3.22 -4.59
CA ASP A 85 -6.59 1.78 -4.46
C ASP A 85 -5.31 0.99 -4.74
N GLU A 86 -5.17 -0.18 -4.12
CA GLU A 86 -4.08 -1.10 -4.41
C GLU A 86 -4.26 -1.74 -5.80
N HIS A 87 -3.17 -2.10 -6.46
CA HIS A 87 -3.25 -2.91 -7.67
C HIS A 87 -3.75 -4.33 -7.36
N ASP A 88 -4.42 -4.96 -8.31
CA ASP A 88 -4.92 -6.31 -8.15
C ASP A 88 -3.88 -7.38 -8.59
N GLY A 89 -2.73 -7.39 -7.89
CA GLY A 89 -1.69 -8.40 -8.15
C GLY A 89 -2.13 -9.83 -7.83
N ILE A 90 -3.02 -10.00 -6.85
CA ILE A 90 -3.58 -11.31 -6.49
C ILE A 90 -4.50 -11.82 -7.60
N GLY A 91 -5.45 -11.00 -8.05
CA GLY A 91 -6.34 -11.36 -9.16
C GLY A 91 -5.56 -11.65 -10.44
N LEU A 92 -4.51 -10.87 -10.72
CA LEU A 92 -3.61 -11.12 -11.85
C LEU A 92 -3.00 -12.53 -11.79
N VAL A 93 -2.43 -12.91 -10.63
CA VAL A 93 -1.80 -14.22 -10.46
C VAL A 93 -2.83 -15.34 -10.67
N PHE A 94 -4.00 -15.25 -10.05
CA PHE A 94 -5.04 -16.26 -10.22
C PHE A 94 -5.52 -16.43 -11.67
N LYS A 95 -5.59 -15.33 -12.42
CA LYS A 95 -6.04 -15.35 -13.81
C LYS A 95 -4.96 -15.87 -14.77
N LEU A 96 -3.70 -15.56 -14.52
CA LEU A 96 -2.60 -15.90 -15.41
C LEU A 96 -1.87 -17.19 -15.04
N LEU A 97 -1.95 -17.65 -13.80
CA LEU A 97 -1.25 -18.85 -13.35
C LEU A 97 -1.53 -20.09 -14.20
N PRO A 98 -2.78 -20.42 -14.59
CA PRO A 98 -3.06 -21.60 -15.42
C PRO A 98 -2.41 -21.52 -16.80
N GLU A 99 -2.40 -20.35 -17.43
CA GLU A 99 -1.80 -20.13 -18.74
C GLU A 99 -0.28 -20.19 -18.66
N LEU A 100 0.31 -19.47 -17.72
CA LEU A 100 1.76 -19.39 -17.56
C LEU A 100 2.37 -20.73 -17.11
N ALA A 101 1.64 -21.53 -16.37
CA ALA A 101 2.08 -22.86 -15.97
C ALA A 101 2.31 -23.80 -17.17
N SER A 102 1.71 -23.53 -18.33
CA SER A 102 1.94 -24.32 -19.55
C SER A 102 3.37 -24.17 -20.09
N THR A 103 4.07 -23.09 -19.72
CA THR A 103 5.40 -22.74 -20.23
C THR A 103 6.47 -22.56 -19.15
N ASP A 104 6.09 -22.68 -17.88
CA ASP A 104 6.98 -22.45 -16.71
C ASP A 104 6.86 -23.62 -15.73
N GLU A 105 7.90 -24.44 -15.62
CA GLU A 105 7.91 -25.64 -14.78
C GLU A 105 7.66 -25.36 -13.29
N ASN A 106 8.12 -24.22 -12.76
CA ASN A 106 7.88 -23.85 -11.36
C ASN A 106 6.42 -23.54 -11.12
N LEU A 107 5.77 -22.81 -12.05
CA LEU A 107 4.35 -22.52 -11.98
C LEU A 107 3.51 -23.77 -12.22
N GLN A 108 3.96 -24.66 -13.10
CA GLN A 108 3.31 -25.96 -13.34
C GLN A 108 3.28 -26.82 -12.07
N ALA A 109 4.37 -26.85 -11.29
CA ALA A 109 4.42 -27.59 -10.03
C ALA A 109 3.38 -27.10 -9.02
N ILE A 110 3.18 -25.76 -8.92
CA ILE A 110 2.19 -25.15 -8.04
C ILE A 110 0.76 -25.53 -8.47
N VAL A 111 0.46 -25.43 -9.77
CA VAL A 111 -0.86 -25.81 -10.31
C VAL A 111 -1.11 -27.29 -10.10
N ALA A 112 -0.12 -28.16 -10.38
CA ALA A 112 -0.23 -29.60 -10.18
C ALA A 112 -0.47 -29.98 -8.72
N ALA A 113 0.20 -29.34 -7.77
CA ALA A 113 -0.03 -29.54 -6.33
C ALA A 113 -1.48 -29.16 -5.96
N THR A 114 -1.95 -28.00 -6.41
CA THR A 114 -3.32 -27.54 -6.16
C THR A 114 -4.37 -28.51 -6.74
N VAL A 115 -4.15 -29.01 -7.96
CA VAL A 115 -5.06 -30.00 -8.59
C VAL A 115 -5.10 -31.31 -7.80
N ARG A 116 -4.00 -31.73 -7.19
CA ARG A 116 -3.97 -32.93 -6.30
C ARG A 116 -4.59 -32.69 -4.92
N GLY A 117 -5.07 -31.45 -4.63
CA GLY A 117 -5.58 -31.07 -3.31
C GLY A 117 -4.47 -30.84 -2.28
N GLU A 118 -3.24 -30.70 -2.72
CA GLU A 118 -2.10 -30.33 -1.88
C GLU A 118 -2.01 -28.81 -1.77
N SER A 119 -1.58 -28.31 -0.62
CA SER A 119 -1.28 -26.88 -0.46
C SER A 119 0.17 -26.61 -0.86
N PRO A 120 0.45 -25.79 -1.89
CA PRO A 120 1.81 -25.35 -2.20
C PRO A 120 2.44 -24.68 -0.99
N SER A 121 3.77 -24.74 -0.86
CA SER A 121 4.45 -24.05 0.22
C SER A 121 4.23 -22.52 0.12
N PRO A 122 4.16 -21.78 1.25
CA PRO A 122 4.05 -20.32 1.21
C PRO A 122 5.18 -19.65 0.39
N ASP A 123 6.39 -20.23 0.44
CA ASP A 123 7.54 -19.72 -0.29
C ASP A 123 7.39 -19.90 -1.80
N ASP A 124 6.86 -21.04 -2.27
CA ASP A 124 6.59 -21.28 -3.69
C ASP A 124 5.51 -20.33 -4.21
N VAL A 125 4.44 -20.12 -3.43
CA VAL A 125 3.36 -19.19 -3.78
C VAL A 125 3.91 -17.76 -3.87
N LEU A 126 4.75 -17.35 -2.92
CA LEU A 126 5.37 -16.03 -2.93
C LEU A 126 6.33 -15.88 -4.12
N ALA A 127 7.12 -16.89 -4.43
CA ALA A 127 8.03 -16.89 -5.59
C ALA A 127 7.25 -16.77 -6.91
N ALA A 128 6.15 -17.51 -7.06
CA ALA A 128 5.27 -17.41 -8.22
C ALA A 128 4.64 -16.02 -8.33
N PHE A 129 4.12 -15.49 -7.22
CA PHE A 129 3.57 -14.13 -7.16
C PHE A 129 4.60 -13.10 -7.64
N LYS A 130 5.81 -13.12 -7.08
CA LYS A 130 6.90 -12.22 -7.47
C LYS A 130 7.27 -12.37 -8.95
N ARG A 131 7.32 -13.58 -9.46
CA ARG A 131 7.67 -13.85 -10.85
C ARG A 131 6.64 -13.32 -11.85
N ILE A 132 5.36 -13.54 -11.56
CA ILE A 132 4.25 -13.06 -12.39
C ILE A 132 4.15 -11.54 -12.34
N THR A 133 4.19 -10.96 -11.16
CA THR A 133 4.08 -9.50 -11.01
C THR A 133 5.26 -8.75 -11.63
N ARG A 134 6.50 -9.28 -11.61
CA ARG A 134 7.64 -8.69 -12.32
C ARG A 134 7.43 -8.64 -13.83
N ARG A 135 6.86 -9.67 -14.43
CA ARG A 135 6.55 -9.67 -15.87
C ARG A 135 5.41 -8.71 -16.21
N TRP A 136 4.43 -8.60 -15.31
CA TRP A 136 3.31 -7.68 -15.48
C TRP A 136 3.74 -6.21 -15.43
N VAL A 137 4.59 -5.81 -14.49
CA VAL A 137 5.05 -4.41 -14.39
C VAL A 137 5.88 -4.00 -15.60
N LYS A 138 6.55 -4.94 -16.27
CA LYS A 138 7.25 -4.72 -17.55
C LYS A 138 6.30 -4.65 -18.76
N GLY A 139 5.02 -4.97 -18.59
CA GLY A 139 4.07 -5.07 -19.70
C GLY A 139 4.25 -6.31 -20.58
N GLU A 140 5.01 -7.31 -20.13
CA GLU A 140 5.22 -8.57 -20.86
C GLU A 140 3.97 -9.47 -20.85
N ILE A 141 3.17 -9.35 -19.80
CA ILE A 141 1.92 -10.09 -19.60
C ILE A 141 0.84 -9.18 -19.05
N GLY A 142 -0.41 -9.55 -19.25
CA GLY A 142 -1.57 -8.84 -18.72
C GLY A 142 -2.85 -9.64 -18.93
N HIS A 143 -3.93 -9.18 -18.33
CA HIS A 143 -5.25 -9.77 -18.51
C HIS A 143 -6.29 -8.66 -18.70
N ALA A 144 -7.28 -8.86 -19.58
CA ALA A 144 -8.25 -7.84 -19.95
C ALA A 144 -9.08 -7.29 -18.76
N GLU A 145 -9.26 -8.10 -17.72
CA GLU A 145 -10.01 -7.71 -16.52
C GLU A 145 -9.12 -7.12 -15.41
N ILE A 146 -7.81 -7.04 -15.62
CA ILE A 146 -6.86 -6.50 -14.64
C ILE A 146 -6.31 -5.18 -15.17
N GLU A 147 -6.33 -4.16 -14.33
CA GLU A 147 -5.77 -2.86 -14.66
C GLU A 147 -4.30 -3.02 -15.07
N PRO A 148 -3.87 -2.49 -16.23
CA PRO A 148 -2.46 -2.48 -16.60
C PRO A 148 -1.62 -1.69 -15.60
N TRP A 149 -0.37 -2.11 -15.35
CA TRP A 149 0.53 -1.41 -14.44
C TRP A 149 0.72 0.08 -14.77
N SER A 150 0.81 0.42 -16.04
CA SER A 150 0.92 1.82 -16.49
C SER A 150 -0.32 2.65 -16.12
N ALA A 151 -1.52 2.07 -16.19
CA ALA A 151 -2.76 2.74 -15.77
C ALA A 151 -2.81 2.93 -14.25
N PHE A 152 -2.35 1.92 -13.47
CA PHE A 152 -2.17 2.03 -12.03
C PHE A 152 -1.22 3.19 -11.69
N ARG A 153 -0.02 3.26 -12.30
CA ARG A 153 0.94 4.35 -12.11
C ARG A 153 0.32 5.71 -12.44
N ALA A 154 -0.38 5.81 -13.56
CA ALA A 154 -1.03 7.04 -13.99
C ALA A 154 -2.13 7.51 -13.02
N ARG A 155 -2.94 6.59 -12.44
CA ARG A 155 -3.96 7.01 -11.48
C ARG A 155 -3.37 7.47 -10.15
N VAL A 156 -2.27 6.85 -9.68
CA VAL A 156 -1.58 7.33 -8.48
C VAL A 156 -0.97 8.72 -8.71
N ALA A 157 -0.41 9.00 -9.90
CA ALA A 157 0.05 10.34 -10.24
C ALA A 157 -1.09 11.37 -10.17
N ARG A 158 -2.30 11.04 -10.68
CA ARG A 158 -3.48 11.92 -10.52
C ARG A 158 -3.87 12.14 -9.05
N ALA A 159 -3.65 11.16 -8.17
CA ALA A 159 -3.88 11.38 -6.72
C ALA A 159 -2.90 12.44 -6.18
N LEU A 160 -1.63 12.43 -6.59
CA LEU A 160 -0.67 13.48 -6.23
C LEU A 160 -1.14 14.85 -6.71
N ASP A 161 -1.61 14.97 -7.96
CA ASP A 161 -2.14 16.23 -8.50
C ASP A 161 -3.31 16.75 -7.66
N ARG A 162 -4.24 15.87 -7.27
CA ARG A 162 -5.37 16.24 -6.39
C ARG A 162 -4.91 16.70 -5.00
N ILE A 163 -3.92 16.04 -4.41
CA ILE A 163 -3.37 16.44 -3.12
C ILE A 163 -2.65 17.81 -3.25
N ALA A 164 -1.95 18.06 -4.35
CA ALA A 164 -1.26 19.32 -4.59
C ALA A 164 -2.20 20.53 -4.64
N THR A 165 -3.50 20.34 -4.95
CA THR A 165 -4.49 21.43 -4.93
C THR A 165 -4.74 22.03 -3.56
N LEU A 166 -4.32 21.40 -2.46
CA LEU A 166 -4.45 21.93 -1.09
C LEU A 166 -3.71 23.26 -0.89
N GLY A 167 -2.74 23.56 -1.75
CA GLY A 167 -1.98 24.80 -1.67
C GLY A 167 -0.86 24.78 -0.61
N ARG A 168 -0.31 25.98 -0.31
CA ARG A 168 0.87 26.12 0.54
C ARG A 168 0.57 26.01 2.04
N GLY A 169 1.53 25.46 2.79
CA GLY A 169 1.50 25.38 4.25
C GLY A 169 0.52 24.35 4.78
N LYS A 170 0.05 23.43 3.94
CA LYS A 170 -0.93 22.42 4.29
C LYS A 170 -0.30 21.06 4.54
N THR A 171 -0.91 20.30 5.45
CA THR A 171 -0.55 18.91 5.75
C THR A 171 -1.71 18.00 5.31
N ALA A 172 -1.41 17.07 4.41
CA ALA A 172 -2.31 15.99 4.02
C ALA A 172 -1.94 14.69 4.76
N LEU A 173 -2.92 14.00 5.31
CA LEU A 173 -2.77 12.61 5.76
C LEU A 173 -3.40 11.70 4.70
N VAL A 174 -2.65 10.73 4.20
CA VAL A 174 -3.06 9.85 3.10
C VAL A 174 -2.92 8.41 3.54
N VAL A 175 -4.02 7.69 3.71
CA VAL A 175 -4.00 6.27 4.13
C VAL A 175 -4.27 5.37 2.92
N THR A 176 -3.33 4.50 2.60
CA THR A 176 -3.39 3.65 1.41
C THR A 176 -2.61 2.34 1.58
N SER A 177 -2.23 1.70 0.50
CA SER A 177 -1.45 0.46 0.44
C SER A 177 0.00 0.69 -0.03
N ALA A 178 0.80 -0.38 0.00
CA ALA A 178 2.21 -0.34 -0.37
C ALA A 178 2.46 0.05 -1.83
N GLY A 179 1.65 -0.48 -2.76
CA GLY A 179 1.77 -0.16 -4.18
C GLY A 179 1.58 1.34 -4.48
N PRO A 180 0.48 1.98 -4.06
CA PRO A 180 0.31 3.42 -4.22
C PRO A 180 1.39 4.26 -3.54
N VAL A 181 1.88 3.88 -2.35
CA VAL A 181 3.01 4.58 -1.69
C VAL A 181 4.26 4.50 -2.56
N ALA A 182 4.63 3.31 -3.04
CA ALA A 182 5.80 3.11 -3.90
C ALA A 182 5.66 3.87 -5.24
N ALA A 183 4.48 3.81 -5.86
CA ALA A 183 4.19 4.53 -7.09
C ALA A 183 4.29 6.06 -6.92
N ALA A 184 3.80 6.60 -5.79
CA ALA A 184 3.91 8.02 -5.46
C ALA A 184 5.38 8.43 -5.31
N VAL A 185 6.16 7.66 -4.52
CA VAL A 185 7.61 7.89 -4.35
C VAL A 185 8.35 7.85 -5.68
N ALA A 186 8.07 6.84 -6.49
CA ALA A 186 8.69 6.69 -7.81
C ALA A 186 8.36 7.87 -8.74
N THR A 187 7.12 8.35 -8.72
CA THR A 187 6.69 9.53 -9.51
C THR A 187 7.45 10.78 -9.05
N VAL A 188 7.57 10.99 -7.74
CA VAL A 188 8.28 12.14 -7.14
C VAL A 188 9.79 12.12 -7.45
N LEU A 189 10.39 10.93 -7.48
CA LEU A 189 11.82 10.77 -7.75
C LEU A 189 12.17 10.60 -9.23
N GLY A 190 11.19 10.49 -10.13
CA GLY A 190 11.41 10.22 -11.56
C GLY A 190 12.00 8.83 -11.80
N VAL A 191 11.53 7.81 -11.04
CA VAL A 191 11.97 6.42 -11.22
C VAL A 191 11.12 5.76 -12.30
N ASP A 192 11.75 5.42 -13.42
CA ASP A 192 11.12 4.78 -14.58
C ASP A 192 11.36 3.25 -14.63
N ASP A 193 12.18 2.71 -13.73
CA ASP A 193 12.41 1.28 -13.59
C ASP A 193 11.28 0.64 -12.78
N GLU A 194 10.32 0.05 -13.46
CA GLU A 194 9.10 -0.49 -12.85
C GLU A 194 9.35 -1.68 -11.93
N GLU A 195 10.42 -2.45 -12.13
CA GLU A 195 10.82 -3.49 -11.17
C GLU A 195 11.29 -2.89 -9.85
N LYS A 196 12.02 -1.77 -9.89
CA LYS A 196 12.41 -1.05 -8.67
C LYS A 196 11.21 -0.47 -7.94
N VAL A 197 10.20 0.01 -8.67
CA VAL A 197 8.95 0.49 -8.05
C VAL A 197 8.24 -0.66 -7.32
N LEU A 198 8.18 -1.83 -7.95
CA LEU A 198 7.62 -3.03 -7.33
C LEU A 198 8.43 -3.46 -6.09
N ASP A 199 9.77 -3.44 -6.15
CA ASP A 199 10.64 -3.76 -5.01
C ASP A 199 10.43 -2.77 -3.84
N LEU A 200 10.23 -1.47 -4.12
CA LEU A 200 9.87 -0.49 -3.10
C LEU A 200 8.54 -0.86 -2.41
N SER A 201 7.54 -1.31 -3.18
CA SER A 201 6.26 -1.72 -2.60
C SER A 201 6.39 -2.92 -1.66
N TRP A 202 7.22 -3.90 -2.01
CA TRP A 202 7.46 -5.06 -1.16
C TRP A 202 8.30 -4.77 0.09
N SER A 203 9.12 -3.72 0.05
CA SER A 203 9.93 -3.30 1.20
C SER A 203 9.15 -2.48 2.23
N ALA A 204 8.00 -1.94 1.86
CA ALA A 204 7.22 -1.07 2.74
C ALA A 204 6.69 -1.85 3.97
N TYR A 205 6.83 -1.29 5.17
CA TYR A 205 6.27 -1.88 6.40
C TYR A 205 4.81 -1.49 6.61
N ASN A 206 4.05 -2.35 7.28
CA ASN A 206 2.70 -2.02 7.70
C ASN A 206 2.71 -0.82 8.67
N ALA A 207 1.72 0.05 8.55
CA ALA A 207 1.61 1.32 9.27
C ALA A 207 2.82 2.26 9.11
N SER A 208 3.72 2.02 8.15
CA SER A 208 4.82 2.94 7.89
C SER A 208 4.34 4.28 7.36
N VAL A 209 5.14 5.31 7.65
CA VAL A 209 4.93 6.69 7.19
C VAL A 209 5.97 7.04 6.13
N THR A 210 5.51 7.53 5.00
CA THR A 210 6.32 8.11 3.94
C THR A 210 5.97 9.59 3.83
N GLU A 211 6.94 10.46 4.00
CA GLU A 211 6.73 11.91 3.98
C GLU A 211 7.19 12.49 2.65
N LEU A 212 6.25 13.07 1.92
CA LEU A 212 6.49 13.83 0.71
C LEU A 212 6.21 15.31 0.96
N ASP A 213 7.10 16.20 0.53
CA ASP A 213 6.78 17.62 0.52
C ASP A 213 6.40 18.10 -0.88
N PHE A 214 5.63 19.19 -0.93
CA PHE A 214 5.24 19.75 -2.22
C PHE A 214 5.08 21.27 -2.19
N THR A 215 5.28 21.88 -3.36
CA THR A 215 5.07 23.31 -3.61
C THR A 215 4.61 23.48 -5.05
N GLY A 216 3.31 23.71 -5.24
CA GLY A 216 2.70 23.63 -6.56
C GLY A 216 2.88 22.22 -7.13
N GLU A 217 3.40 22.12 -8.36
CA GLU A 217 3.62 20.84 -9.05
C GLU A 217 4.95 20.16 -8.66
N ARG A 218 5.78 20.79 -7.84
CA ARG A 218 7.06 20.23 -7.42
C ARG A 218 6.88 19.41 -6.14
N TRP A 219 7.29 18.15 -6.23
CA TRP A 219 7.31 17.21 -5.12
C TRP A 219 8.74 16.85 -4.72
N GLY A 220 8.94 16.50 -3.45
CA GLY A 220 10.20 15.99 -2.92
C GLY A 220 9.95 14.87 -1.91
N LEU A 221 10.86 13.91 -1.83
CA LEU A 221 10.85 12.86 -0.83
C LEU A 221 11.66 13.31 0.38
N ARG A 222 11.05 13.32 1.57
CA ARG A 222 11.73 13.56 2.85
C ARG A 222 12.11 12.28 3.56
N THR A 223 11.13 11.36 3.65
CA THR A 223 11.31 10.11 4.37
C THR A 223 10.51 9.01 3.67
N PHE A 224 11.09 7.83 3.55
CA PHE A 224 10.42 6.65 3.03
C PHE A 224 10.36 5.55 4.08
N ASN A 225 9.18 4.95 4.27
CA ASN A 225 8.99 3.72 5.04
C ASN A 225 9.41 3.82 6.52
N ALA A 226 9.22 4.96 7.16
CA ALA A 226 9.57 5.16 8.58
C ALA A 226 8.51 4.57 9.51
N THR A 227 8.95 4.01 10.63
CA THR A 227 8.09 3.43 11.67
C THR A 227 8.43 4.00 13.07
N PRO A 228 8.44 5.34 13.28
CA PRO A 228 8.89 5.95 14.52
C PRO A 228 8.01 5.60 15.73
N HIS A 229 6.78 5.17 15.49
CA HIS A 229 5.80 4.75 16.48
C HIS A 229 5.89 3.26 16.85
N LEU A 230 6.60 2.43 16.07
CA LEU A 230 6.74 0.99 16.32
C LEU A 230 8.07 0.69 17.04
N LEU A 231 8.09 0.91 18.36
CA LEU A 231 9.29 0.65 19.17
C LEU A 231 9.51 -0.84 19.39
N ASP A 232 8.44 -1.63 19.46
CA ASP A 232 8.54 -3.09 19.51
C ASP A 232 8.80 -3.64 18.10
N ARG A 233 9.96 -4.22 17.88
CA ARG A 233 10.35 -4.80 16.59
C ARG A 233 9.43 -5.91 16.11
N ARG A 234 8.69 -6.58 16.99
CA ARG A 234 7.69 -7.60 16.63
C ARG A 234 6.50 -7.01 15.88
N LEU A 235 6.25 -5.72 16.06
CA LEU A 235 5.22 -4.98 15.33
C LEU A 235 5.70 -4.44 13.97
N ILE A 236 6.99 -4.53 13.65
CA ILE A 236 7.50 -4.15 12.32
C ILE A 236 7.27 -5.34 11.40
N THR A 237 6.19 -5.28 10.63
CA THR A 237 5.78 -6.35 9.71
C THR A 237 5.72 -5.82 8.27
N SER A 238 5.98 -6.71 7.33
CA SER A 238 5.77 -6.52 5.89
C SER A 238 4.87 -7.63 5.34
N VAL A 239 4.65 -7.66 4.05
CA VAL A 239 3.89 -8.75 3.40
C VAL A 239 4.70 -10.03 3.44
#